data_c7e579729b86fc5ac41563b70584721c
#
_entry.id   c7e579729b86fc5ac41563b70584721c
#
_cell.length_a   1.000
_cell.length_b   1.000
_cell.length_c   1.000
_cell.angle_alpha   90.00
_cell.angle_beta   90.00
_cell.angle_gamma   90.00
#
_symmetry.space_group_name_H-M   'P 1'
#
loop_
_entity.id
_entity.type
_entity.pdbx_description
1 polymer ?
#
loop_
_entity_poly.entity_id
_entity_poly.type
_entity_poly.pdbx_seq_one_letter_code
_entity_poly.pdbx_strand_id
1 'polypeptide(L)'
;MVHVLVRHKVADYPKWKEAFDSHLSVRKRAGEMGCHLFHNAEDHCDIFLLLDWQSADEARKFMTSDELRSTMAKAGVVGTPEVQYLEDARSVHRTSAD
;
A
#
# COMPACT_ATOMS: atom_id res chain seq x y z
N MET A 1 11.82 -11.18 -0.81
CA MET A 1 10.67 -10.41 -1.27
C MET A 1 10.69 -9.03 -0.65
N VAL A 2 10.32 -8.04 -1.41
CA VAL A 2 10.28 -6.64 -0.95
C VAL A 2 8.86 -6.29 -0.57
N HIS A 3 8.72 -5.53 0.50
CA HIS A 3 7.42 -5.04 0.94
C HIS A 3 7.43 -3.52 0.91
N VAL A 4 6.29 -2.94 0.57
CA VAL A 4 6.12 -1.49 0.63
C VAL A 4 5.04 -1.20 1.67
N LEU A 5 5.40 -0.44 2.68
CA LEU A 5 4.45 0.00 3.68
C LEU A 5 4.01 1.42 3.32
N VAL A 6 2.71 1.58 3.11
CA VAL A 6 2.13 2.88 2.76
C VAL A 6 1.13 3.27 3.83
N ARG A 7 1.23 4.50 4.30
CA ARG A 7 0.22 5.08 5.17
C ARG A 7 -0.26 6.40 4.57
N HIS A 8 -1.57 6.55 4.45
CA HIS A 8 -2.14 7.80 3.96
C HIS A 8 -3.55 7.98 4.50
N LYS A 9 -4.03 9.21 4.46
CA LYS A 9 -5.40 9.52 4.82
C LYS A 9 -6.23 9.73 3.57
N VAL A 10 -7.52 9.40 3.68
CA VAL A 10 -8.46 9.58 2.57
C VAL A 10 -9.66 10.38 3.07
N ALA A 11 -10.33 11.07 2.13
CA ALA A 11 -11.49 11.89 2.47
C ALA A 11 -12.73 11.03 2.70
N ASP A 12 -12.83 9.92 1.98
CA ASP A 12 -14.01 9.05 1.97
C ASP A 12 -13.56 7.61 1.77
N TYR A 13 -13.65 6.80 2.81
CA TYR A 13 -13.14 5.43 2.75
C TYR A 13 -13.84 4.57 1.69
N PRO A 14 -15.18 4.50 1.62
CA PRO A 14 -15.84 3.68 0.61
C PRO A 14 -15.45 4.05 -0.82
N LYS A 15 -15.34 5.32 -1.10
CA LYS A 15 -14.93 5.81 -2.42
C LYS A 15 -13.50 5.40 -2.72
N TRP A 16 -12.60 5.57 -1.77
CA TRP A 16 -11.20 5.17 -1.93
C TRP A 16 -11.08 3.66 -2.14
N LYS A 17 -11.81 2.87 -1.35
CA LYS A 17 -11.77 1.41 -1.43
C LYS A 17 -12.21 0.92 -2.81
N GLU A 18 -13.24 1.51 -3.36
CA GLU A 18 -13.71 1.17 -4.70
C GLU A 18 -12.62 1.45 -5.74
N ALA A 19 -11.98 2.61 -5.66
CA ALA A 19 -10.89 2.97 -6.57
C ALA A 19 -9.69 2.04 -6.40
N PHE A 20 -9.35 1.71 -5.16
CA PHE A 20 -8.26 0.80 -4.86
C PHE A 20 -8.50 -0.58 -5.47
N ASP A 21 -9.70 -1.13 -5.28
CA ASP A 21 -10.05 -2.44 -5.81
C ASP A 21 -10.07 -2.45 -7.34
N SER A 22 -10.57 -1.42 -7.96
CA SER A 22 -10.62 -1.34 -9.42
C SER A 22 -9.24 -1.20 -10.05
N HIS A 23 -8.24 -0.79 -9.29
CA HIS A 23 -6.86 -0.62 -9.76
C HIS A 23 -6.02 -1.89 -9.62
N LEU A 24 -6.61 -2.99 -9.19
CA LEU A 24 -5.89 -4.24 -8.92
C LEU A 24 -5.12 -4.76 -10.14
N SER A 25 -5.74 -4.73 -11.32
CA SER A 25 -5.09 -5.25 -12.53
C SER A 25 -3.85 -4.44 -12.90
N VAL A 26 -3.88 -3.13 -12.66
CA VAL A 26 -2.74 -2.26 -12.92
C VAL A 26 -1.59 -2.60 -11.96
N ARG A 27 -1.92 -2.79 -10.67
CA ARG A 27 -0.91 -3.14 -9.67
C ARG A 27 -0.27 -4.49 -9.97
N LYS A 28 -1.07 -5.49 -10.35
CA LYS A 28 -0.56 -6.81 -10.71
C LYS A 28 0.41 -6.74 -11.88
N ARG A 29 0.06 -5.99 -12.92
CA ARG A 29 0.94 -5.83 -14.08
C ARG A 29 2.23 -5.12 -13.74
N ALA A 30 2.19 -4.22 -12.77
CA ALA A 30 3.38 -3.49 -12.32
C ALA A 30 4.33 -4.35 -11.49
N GLY A 31 3.85 -5.46 -10.93
CA GLY A 31 4.70 -6.38 -10.17
C GLY A 31 4.23 -6.65 -8.74
N GLU A 32 3.07 -6.13 -8.34
CA GLU A 32 2.51 -6.42 -7.02
C GLU A 32 2.10 -7.88 -6.93
N MET A 33 2.50 -8.54 -5.86
CA MET A 33 2.21 -9.95 -5.64
C MET A 33 1.20 -10.20 -4.53
N GLY A 34 0.90 -9.20 -3.73
CA GLY A 34 -0.07 -9.32 -2.67
C GLY A 34 -0.24 -8.00 -1.95
N CYS A 35 -1.31 -7.91 -1.16
CA CYS A 35 -1.61 -6.70 -0.41
C CYS A 35 -2.38 -7.04 0.85
N HIS A 36 -1.97 -6.43 1.95
CA HIS A 36 -2.75 -6.42 3.19
C HIS A 36 -3.21 -5.00 3.44
N LEU A 37 -4.51 -4.84 3.59
CA LEU A 37 -5.13 -3.55 3.84
C LEU A 37 -5.54 -3.45 5.30
N PHE A 38 -5.13 -2.38 5.95
CA PHE A 38 -5.53 -2.06 7.32
C PHE A 38 -6.04 -0.63 7.37
N HIS A 39 -6.89 -0.33 8.32
CA HIS A 39 -7.16 1.04 8.68
C HIS A 39 -7.01 1.17 10.21
N ASN A 40 -6.80 2.39 10.65
CA ASN A 40 -6.74 2.67 12.06
C ASN A 40 -8.05 2.23 12.72
N ALA A 41 -7.96 1.57 13.88
CA ALA A 41 -9.14 1.06 14.57
C ALA A 41 -10.11 2.17 14.95
N GLU A 42 -9.61 3.38 15.13
CA GLU A 42 -10.40 4.54 15.54
C GLU A 42 -10.70 5.53 14.42
N ASP A 43 -10.09 5.32 13.23
CA ASP A 43 -10.25 6.23 12.10
C ASP A 43 -10.13 5.44 10.79
N HIS A 44 -11.24 5.12 10.18
CA HIS A 44 -11.28 4.34 8.94
C HIS A 44 -10.64 5.07 7.76
N CYS A 45 -10.44 6.37 7.87
CA CYS A 45 -9.80 7.16 6.82
C CYS A 45 -8.28 7.17 6.92
N ASP A 46 -7.73 6.63 7.99
CA ASP A 46 -6.29 6.47 8.18
C ASP A 46 -5.91 5.06 7.72
N ILE A 47 -5.36 4.96 6.52
CA ILE A 47 -5.17 3.70 5.79
C ILE A 47 -3.72 3.25 5.87
N PHE A 48 -3.53 1.95 6.08
CA PHE A 48 -2.21 1.31 6.04
C PHE A 48 -2.25 0.18 5.03
N LEU A 49 -1.28 0.16 4.13
CA LEU A 49 -1.14 -0.88 3.13
C LEU A 49 0.21 -1.55 3.27
N LEU A 50 0.22 -2.88 3.27
CA LEU A 50 1.45 -3.64 3.16
C LEU A 50 1.39 -4.37 1.83
N LEU A 51 2.20 -3.92 0.89
CA LEU A 51 2.21 -4.43 -0.49
C LEU A 51 3.45 -5.31 -0.69
N ASP A 52 3.24 -6.50 -1.22
CA ASP A 52 4.33 -7.41 -1.52
C ASP A 52 4.71 -7.26 -2.99
N TRP A 53 6.02 -7.08 -3.26
CA TRP A 53 6.53 -6.83 -4.59
C TRP A 53 7.63 -7.81 -4.95
N GLN A 54 7.73 -8.09 -6.24
CA GLN A 54 8.74 -8.99 -6.76
C GLN A 54 10.14 -8.40 -6.64
N SER A 55 10.29 -7.11 -6.91
CA SER A 55 11.56 -6.43 -6.80
C SER A 55 11.40 -5.01 -6.29
N ALA A 56 12.48 -4.50 -5.68
CA ALA A 56 12.51 -3.12 -5.19
C ALA A 56 12.41 -2.12 -6.34
N ASP A 57 13.04 -2.41 -7.47
CA ASP A 57 13.03 -1.50 -8.61
C ASP A 57 11.62 -1.33 -9.17
N GLU A 58 10.88 -2.43 -9.32
CA GLU A 58 9.50 -2.36 -9.79
C GLU A 58 8.61 -1.61 -8.81
N ALA A 59 8.80 -1.86 -7.51
CA ALA A 59 8.04 -1.16 -6.47
C ALA A 59 8.30 0.34 -6.52
N ARG A 60 9.56 0.76 -6.59
CA ARG A 60 9.90 2.18 -6.65
C ARG A 60 9.36 2.84 -7.91
N LYS A 61 9.47 2.17 -9.04
CA LYS A 61 8.96 2.68 -10.30
C LYS A 61 7.46 2.94 -10.22
N PHE A 62 6.72 2.01 -9.65
CA PHE A 62 5.27 2.15 -9.51
C PHE A 62 4.91 3.26 -8.51
N MET A 63 5.53 3.23 -7.32
CA MET A 63 5.21 4.16 -6.23
C MET A 63 5.56 5.61 -6.55
N THR A 64 6.50 5.83 -7.47
CA THR A 64 6.89 7.19 -7.88
C THR A 64 6.30 7.60 -9.21
N SER A 65 5.42 6.80 -9.80
CA SER A 65 4.84 7.10 -11.11
C SER A 65 3.82 8.23 -11.01
N ASP A 66 3.75 9.02 -12.09
CA ASP A 66 2.76 10.09 -12.20
C ASP A 66 1.35 9.52 -12.28
N GLU A 67 1.20 8.35 -12.91
CA GLU A 67 -0.08 7.66 -13.01
C GLU A 67 -0.64 7.33 -11.63
N LEU A 68 0.19 6.78 -10.74
CA LEU A 68 -0.26 6.48 -9.38
C LEU A 68 -0.62 7.76 -8.62
N ARG A 69 0.19 8.79 -8.76
CA ARG A 69 -0.08 10.07 -8.10
C ARG A 69 -1.43 10.63 -8.53
N SER A 70 -1.71 10.59 -9.83
CA SER A 70 -2.99 11.05 -10.37
C SER A 70 -4.15 10.19 -9.86
N THR A 71 -3.96 8.88 -9.83
CA THR A 71 -4.98 7.95 -9.36
C THR A 71 -5.30 8.19 -7.88
N MET A 72 -4.27 8.39 -7.06
CA MET A 72 -4.46 8.68 -5.64
C MET A 72 -5.23 9.97 -5.42
N ALA A 73 -4.90 11.01 -6.17
CA ALA A 73 -5.60 12.28 -6.05
C ALA A 73 -7.09 12.12 -6.39
N LYS A 74 -7.39 11.39 -7.45
CA LYS A 74 -8.79 11.13 -7.86
C LYS A 74 -9.53 10.27 -6.85
N ALA A 75 -8.83 9.37 -6.19
CA ALA A 75 -9.42 8.49 -5.17
C ALA A 75 -9.64 9.21 -3.83
N GLY A 76 -9.19 10.45 -3.70
CA GLY A 76 -9.41 11.24 -2.49
C GLY A 76 -8.35 11.10 -1.43
N VAL A 77 -7.13 10.72 -1.80
CA VAL A 77 -6.01 10.70 -0.86
C VAL A 77 -5.65 12.13 -0.47
N VAL A 78 -5.57 12.37 0.83
CA VAL A 78 -5.34 13.69 1.41
C VAL A 78 -3.90 13.75 1.95
N GLY A 79 -3.20 14.82 1.61
CA GLY A 79 -1.83 15.00 2.07
C GLY A 79 -0.84 14.12 1.34
N THR A 80 0.36 14.01 1.87
CA THR A 80 1.43 13.23 1.27
C THR A 80 1.48 11.84 1.91
N PRO A 81 1.39 10.77 1.12
CA PRO A 81 1.53 9.42 1.66
C PRO A 81 2.92 9.19 2.25
N GLU A 82 2.97 8.43 3.34
CA GLU A 82 4.22 7.94 3.89
C GLU A 82 4.51 6.58 3.25
N VAL A 83 5.69 6.43 2.67
CA VAL A 83 6.08 5.21 1.96
C VAL A 83 7.41 4.71 2.49
N GLN A 84 7.46 3.43 2.87
CA GLN A 84 8.69 2.78 3.30
C GLN A 84 8.90 1.50 2.52
N TYR A 85 10.14 1.26 2.10
CA TYR A 85 10.52 0.04 1.39
C TYR A 85 11.22 -0.88 2.38
N LEU A 86 10.70 -2.09 2.52
CA LEU A 86 11.13 -3.03 3.55
C LEU A 86 11.59 -4.34 2.94
N GLU A 87 12.57 -4.95 3.58
CA GLU A 87 13.01 -6.29 3.25
C GLU A 87 12.80 -7.19 4.44
N ASP A 88 12.61 -8.48 4.21
CA ASP A 88 12.46 -9.42 5.30
C ASP A 88 13.77 -9.50 6.09
N ALA A 89 13.66 -9.39 7.40
CA ALA A 89 14.79 -9.61 8.27
C ALA A 89 15.04 -11.11 8.41
N ARG A 90 16.29 -11.49 8.61
CA ARG A 90 16.65 -12.90 8.72
C ARG A 90 16.13 -13.55 9.99
N SER A 91 16.07 -12.77 11.05
CA SER A 91 15.59 -13.28 12.33
C SER A 91 14.09 -13.23 12.40
N VAL A 92 13.51 -14.38 12.69
CA VAL A 92 12.08 -14.48 12.90
C VAL A 92 11.87 -15.03 14.31
N HIS A 93 11.20 -14.24 15.12
CA HIS A 93 10.84 -14.66 16.48
C HIS A 93 9.34 -14.77 16.56
N ARG A 94 8.91 -15.89 17.11
CA ARG A 94 7.51 -16.06 17.42
C ARG A 94 7.29 -15.75 18.89
N THR A 95 6.33 -14.89 19.13
CA THR A 95 5.81 -14.74 20.47
C THR A 95 4.79 -15.86 20.66
N SER A 96 5.13 -16.80 21.48
CA SER A 96 4.30 -17.97 21.69
C SER A 96 3.63 -17.90 23.06
N ALA A 97 2.39 -18.36 23.10
CA ALA A 97 1.63 -18.41 24.33
C ALA A 97 1.88 -19.72 25.11
N ASP A 98 2.57 -20.63 24.54
CA ASP A 98 2.84 -21.93 25.19
C ASP A 98 4.02 -21.90 26.12
#